data_34fd9a02eaca19c77b39f918304b8522
#
_entry.id   34fd9a02eaca19c77b39f918304b8522
#
_cell.length_a   1.000
_cell.length_b   1.000
_cell.length_c   1.000
_cell.angle_alpha   90.00
_cell.angle_beta   90.00
_cell.angle_gamma   90.00
#
_symmetry.space_group_name_H-M   'P 1'
#
loop_
_entity.id
_entity.type
_entity.pdbx_description
1 polymer ?
#
loop_
_entity_poly.entity_id
_entity_poly.type
_entity_poly.pdbx_seq_one_letter_code
_entity_poly.pdbx_strand_id
1 'polypeptide(L)'
;MTDLDPPLRRYLADLVAAARDVLGDDLVGAYAAGSVGLGAYQPGRSDVDVALVCADALDLGRRQELVARLRHEALPCPARGLELVVYRREVARSGTPEPGFEVELNTGARMPFRATWAAVDRPARDGLFWYGLDRSILHQCGYALLGPPAAEAFADLSPADLRRLLTDALRWWLALPTPPGDGPAPGAEDAVLGACRSLVRFRHGVWLSKVDAGRRLIDDGRPAEATAGGAAADPTGDATDDLVERSIAARAGGPPPSGPEARAFQRQVLAEIAAEAA
;
A
#
# COMPACT_ATOMS: atom_id res chain seq x y z
N MET A 1 1.01 -15.33 -13.83
CA MET A 1 0.25 -16.15 -12.84
C MET A 1 1.08 -17.30 -12.23
N THR A 2 2.26 -17.56 -12.71
CA THR A 2 3.06 -18.73 -12.34
C THR A 2 3.73 -18.64 -10.97
N ASP A 3 3.85 -17.45 -10.38
CA ASP A 3 4.63 -17.21 -9.15
C ASP A 3 3.81 -16.93 -7.87
N LEU A 4 2.48 -16.88 -7.95
CA LEU A 4 1.66 -16.71 -6.75
C LEU A 4 1.53 -18.03 -5.99
N ASP A 5 1.64 -17.94 -4.65
CA ASP A 5 1.33 -19.03 -3.73
C ASP A 5 -0.01 -19.70 -4.11
N PRO A 6 -0.05 -21.07 -4.28
CA PRO A 6 -1.24 -21.74 -4.78
C PRO A 6 -2.53 -21.47 -4.00
N PRO A 7 -2.56 -21.43 -2.66
CA PRO A 7 -3.72 -21.01 -1.87
C PRO A 7 -4.19 -19.60 -2.23
N LEU A 8 -3.26 -18.64 -2.34
CA LEU A 8 -3.59 -17.25 -2.69
C LEU A 8 -4.19 -17.15 -4.10
N ARG A 9 -3.58 -17.84 -5.07
CA ARG A 9 -4.07 -17.85 -6.44
C ARG A 9 -5.50 -18.39 -6.55
N ARG A 10 -5.80 -19.48 -5.82
CA ARG A 10 -7.15 -20.05 -5.77
C ARG A 10 -8.12 -19.07 -5.15
N TYR A 11 -7.77 -18.49 -4.01
CA TYR A 11 -8.59 -17.48 -3.34
C TYR A 11 -8.93 -16.30 -4.24
N LEU A 12 -7.94 -15.74 -4.95
CA LEU A 12 -8.17 -14.62 -5.88
C LEU A 12 -9.09 -15.01 -7.06
N ALA A 13 -8.98 -16.24 -7.56
CA ALA A 13 -9.88 -16.74 -8.60
C ALA A 13 -11.32 -16.89 -8.07
N ASP A 14 -11.49 -17.46 -6.87
CA ASP A 14 -12.81 -17.62 -6.23
C ASP A 14 -13.42 -16.26 -5.89
N LEU A 15 -12.61 -15.27 -5.46
CA LEU A 15 -13.05 -13.91 -5.20
C LEU A 15 -13.60 -13.24 -6.46
N VAL A 16 -12.88 -13.37 -7.59
CA VAL A 16 -13.35 -12.83 -8.88
C VAL A 16 -14.62 -13.52 -9.33
N ALA A 17 -14.74 -14.84 -9.16
CA ALA A 17 -15.96 -15.58 -9.51
C ALA A 17 -17.14 -15.11 -8.66
N ALA A 18 -16.99 -15.01 -7.34
CA ALA A 18 -18.03 -14.53 -6.43
C ALA A 18 -18.44 -13.07 -6.72
N ALA A 19 -17.48 -12.22 -7.06
CA ALA A 19 -17.78 -10.84 -7.47
C ALA A 19 -18.56 -10.79 -8.79
N ARG A 20 -18.23 -11.67 -9.74
CA ARG A 20 -18.95 -11.80 -11.01
C ARG A 20 -20.39 -12.30 -10.84
N ASP A 21 -20.62 -13.22 -9.93
CA ASP A 21 -21.95 -13.71 -9.62
C ASP A 21 -22.89 -12.59 -9.16
N VAL A 22 -22.35 -11.57 -8.46
CA VAL A 22 -23.12 -10.42 -7.97
C VAL A 22 -23.21 -9.30 -9.00
N LEU A 23 -22.08 -8.98 -9.64
CA LEU A 23 -21.98 -7.80 -10.50
C LEU A 23 -22.25 -8.08 -11.98
N GLY A 24 -22.13 -9.34 -12.42
CA GLY A 24 -22.35 -9.72 -13.82
C GLY A 24 -21.41 -8.96 -14.75
N ASP A 25 -21.95 -8.42 -15.85
CA ASP A 25 -21.22 -7.65 -16.85
C ASP A 25 -20.79 -6.25 -16.38
N ASP A 26 -21.33 -5.78 -15.25
CA ASP A 26 -20.87 -4.54 -14.62
C ASP A 26 -19.47 -4.67 -14.00
N LEU A 27 -19.01 -5.89 -13.68
CA LEU A 27 -17.63 -6.11 -13.26
C LEU A 27 -16.70 -6.06 -14.47
N VAL A 28 -16.06 -4.91 -14.68
CA VAL A 28 -15.16 -4.68 -15.85
C VAL A 28 -13.68 -4.85 -15.52
N GLY A 29 -13.33 -5.00 -14.26
CA GLY A 29 -11.96 -5.25 -13.84
C GLY A 29 -11.85 -5.73 -12.41
N ALA A 30 -10.81 -6.54 -12.16
CA ALA A 30 -10.38 -6.97 -10.83
C ALA A 30 -8.85 -7.02 -10.80
N TYR A 31 -8.25 -6.44 -9.76
CA TYR A 31 -6.80 -6.24 -9.68
C TYR A 31 -6.30 -6.51 -8.28
N ALA A 32 -5.24 -7.31 -8.17
CA ALA A 32 -4.52 -7.41 -6.90
C ALA A 32 -3.48 -6.29 -6.83
N ALA A 33 -3.46 -5.62 -5.69
CA ALA A 33 -2.59 -4.49 -5.37
C ALA A 33 -1.54 -4.85 -4.31
N GLY A 34 -1.02 -3.86 -3.63
CA GLY A 34 -0.18 -3.99 -2.45
C GLY A 34 0.98 -4.95 -2.63
N SER A 35 1.18 -5.84 -1.67
CA SER A 35 2.28 -6.81 -1.69
C SER A 35 2.16 -7.82 -2.84
N VAL A 36 0.95 -8.14 -3.29
CA VAL A 36 0.72 -9.06 -4.43
C VAL A 36 1.11 -8.38 -5.73
N GLY A 37 0.63 -7.17 -5.97
CA GLY A 37 0.95 -6.39 -7.18
C GLY A 37 2.44 -6.07 -7.30
N LEU A 38 3.10 -5.82 -6.17
CA LEU A 38 4.54 -5.54 -6.08
C LEU A 38 5.43 -6.80 -6.05
N GLY A 39 4.86 -8.01 -6.20
CA GLY A 39 5.63 -9.26 -6.19
C GLY A 39 6.33 -9.57 -4.86
N ALA A 40 5.82 -9.04 -3.75
CA ALA A 40 6.44 -9.12 -2.42
C ALA A 40 5.50 -9.73 -1.35
N TYR A 41 4.52 -10.53 -1.78
CA TYR A 41 3.62 -11.22 -0.86
C TYR A 41 4.37 -12.19 0.04
N GLN A 42 4.11 -12.12 1.35
CA GLN A 42 4.68 -13.00 2.36
C GLN A 42 3.56 -13.76 3.08
N PRO A 43 3.47 -15.10 2.91
CA PRO A 43 2.51 -15.92 3.63
C PRO A 43 2.58 -15.69 5.15
N GLY A 44 1.43 -15.59 5.79
CA GLY A 44 1.33 -15.38 7.24
C GLY A 44 1.56 -13.94 7.72
N ARG A 45 2.17 -13.06 6.91
CA ARG A 45 2.43 -11.64 7.24
C ARG A 45 1.56 -10.69 6.42
N SER A 46 1.53 -10.87 5.11
CA SER A 46 0.78 -9.99 4.20
C SER A 46 -0.74 -10.17 4.34
N ASP A 47 -1.45 -9.11 4.07
CA ASP A 47 -2.85 -9.09 3.65
C ASP A 47 -2.95 -9.24 2.14
N VAL A 48 -4.19 -9.27 1.66
CA VAL A 48 -4.52 -9.29 0.23
C VAL A 48 -5.28 -8.02 -0.09
N ASP A 49 -4.67 -7.15 -0.89
CA ASP A 49 -5.27 -5.92 -1.38
C ASP A 49 -5.92 -6.18 -2.74
N VAL A 50 -7.21 -5.87 -2.89
CA VAL A 50 -7.94 -6.04 -4.16
C VAL A 50 -8.73 -4.80 -4.50
N ALA A 51 -8.61 -4.36 -5.75
CA ALA A 51 -9.52 -3.37 -6.33
C ALA A 51 -10.42 -4.04 -7.36
N LEU A 52 -11.74 -3.86 -7.22
CA LEU A 52 -12.73 -4.19 -8.25
C LEU A 52 -13.11 -2.90 -8.99
N VAL A 53 -13.34 -3.01 -10.28
CA VAL A 53 -13.82 -1.89 -11.10
C VAL A 53 -15.15 -2.27 -11.71
N CYS A 54 -16.19 -1.49 -11.40
CA CYS A 54 -17.53 -1.62 -12.00
C CYS A 54 -17.73 -0.56 -13.09
N ALA A 55 -18.59 -0.88 -14.05
CA ALA A 55 -18.93 0.03 -15.16
C ALA A 55 -19.59 1.30 -14.64
N ASP A 56 -20.60 1.15 -13.82
CA ASP A 56 -21.47 2.19 -13.29
C ASP A 56 -21.58 2.15 -11.76
N ALA A 57 -22.33 3.08 -11.17
CA ALA A 57 -22.59 3.14 -9.75
C ALA A 57 -23.41 1.91 -9.28
N LEU A 58 -23.05 1.38 -8.13
CA LEU A 58 -23.75 0.27 -7.52
C LEU A 58 -24.84 0.75 -6.56
N ASP A 59 -26.03 0.19 -6.65
CA ASP A 59 -27.05 0.37 -5.62
C ASP A 59 -26.63 -0.30 -4.29
N LEU A 60 -27.30 0.09 -3.20
CA LEU A 60 -26.95 -0.41 -1.85
C LEU A 60 -27.13 -1.92 -1.74
N GLY A 61 -28.16 -2.50 -2.38
CA GLY A 61 -28.43 -3.93 -2.33
C GLY A 61 -27.27 -4.74 -2.93
N ARG A 62 -26.78 -4.33 -4.10
CA ARG A 62 -25.61 -4.97 -4.76
C ARG A 62 -24.33 -4.82 -3.94
N ARG A 63 -24.10 -3.66 -3.32
CA ARG A 63 -22.94 -3.46 -2.41
C ARG A 63 -23.02 -4.40 -1.21
N GLN A 64 -24.21 -4.53 -0.58
CA GLN A 64 -24.42 -5.41 0.56
C GLN A 64 -24.29 -6.89 0.19
N GLU A 65 -24.81 -7.30 -0.97
CA GLU A 65 -24.66 -8.67 -1.46
C GLU A 65 -23.18 -8.99 -1.74
N LEU A 66 -22.45 -8.07 -2.38
CA LEU A 66 -21.01 -8.24 -2.63
C LEU A 66 -20.24 -8.43 -1.32
N VAL A 67 -20.48 -7.58 -0.32
CA VAL A 67 -19.86 -7.72 1.00
C VAL A 67 -20.22 -9.06 1.65
N ALA A 68 -21.48 -9.49 1.59
CA ALA A 68 -21.94 -10.76 2.15
C ALA A 68 -21.24 -11.97 1.50
N ARG A 69 -20.95 -11.91 0.19
CA ARG A 69 -20.27 -12.97 -0.56
C ARG A 69 -18.75 -13.00 -0.34
N LEU A 70 -18.12 -11.83 -0.13
CA LEU A 70 -16.67 -11.70 -0.05
C LEU A 70 -16.14 -11.60 1.39
N ARG A 71 -16.99 -11.47 2.39
CA ARG A 71 -16.57 -11.49 3.79
C ARG A 71 -15.91 -12.82 4.16
N HIS A 72 -14.97 -12.79 5.10
CA HIS A 72 -14.13 -13.95 5.45
C HIS A 72 -14.93 -15.23 5.77
N GLU A 73 -16.10 -15.10 6.40
CA GLU A 73 -16.93 -16.23 6.78
C GLU A 73 -17.58 -16.93 5.57
N ALA A 74 -17.76 -16.22 4.45
CA ALA A 74 -18.29 -16.78 3.22
C ALA A 74 -17.18 -17.22 2.27
N LEU A 75 -16.06 -16.46 2.24
CA LEU A 75 -14.88 -16.74 1.41
C LEU A 75 -13.62 -16.60 2.26
N PRO A 76 -13.15 -17.67 2.91
CA PRO A 76 -12.01 -17.64 3.83
C PRO A 76 -10.73 -17.19 3.14
N CYS A 77 -10.20 -16.02 3.54
CA CYS A 77 -8.93 -15.50 3.04
C CYS A 77 -7.76 -16.28 3.65
N PRO A 78 -6.81 -16.81 2.84
CA PRO A 78 -5.65 -17.56 3.35
C PRO A 78 -4.56 -16.67 3.96
N ALA A 79 -4.65 -15.34 3.75
CA ALA A 79 -3.75 -14.34 4.30
C ALA A 79 -4.23 -13.81 5.67
N ARG A 80 -3.60 -12.76 6.17
CA ARG A 80 -4.04 -12.05 7.38
C ARG A 80 -5.46 -11.54 7.25
N GLY A 81 -5.84 -11.07 6.07
CA GLY A 81 -7.16 -10.60 5.70
C GLY A 81 -7.20 -10.06 4.28
N LEU A 82 -8.39 -9.66 3.88
CA LEU A 82 -8.69 -8.98 2.62
C LEU A 82 -8.94 -7.50 2.90
N GLU A 83 -8.25 -6.63 2.17
CA GLU A 83 -8.60 -5.22 2.00
C GLU A 83 -9.11 -5.03 0.57
N LEU A 84 -10.41 -4.77 0.43
CA LEU A 84 -11.05 -4.68 -0.88
C LEU A 84 -11.71 -3.32 -1.05
N VAL A 85 -11.51 -2.71 -2.20
CA VAL A 85 -12.19 -1.46 -2.59
C VAL A 85 -12.83 -1.62 -3.97
N VAL A 86 -14.06 -1.15 -4.11
CA VAL A 86 -14.78 -1.13 -5.39
C VAL A 86 -14.82 0.30 -5.92
N TYR A 87 -14.34 0.50 -7.14
CA TYR A 87 -14.36 1.79 -7.83
C TYR A 87 -15.25 1.74 -9.07
N ARG A 88 -15.87 2.86 -9.40
CA ARG A 88 -16.40 3.06 -10.75
C ARG A 88 -15.26 3.26 -11.74
N ARG A 89 -15.44 2.81 -12.97
CA ARG A 89 -14.47 2.99 -14.08
C ARG A 89 -14.06 4.45 -14.24
N GLU A 90 -15.01 5.37 -14.15
CA GLU A 90 -14.76 6.80 -14.24
C GLU A 90 -13.76 7.26 -13.18
N VAL A 91 -13.97 6.86 -11.92
CA VAL A 91 -13.08 7.21 -10.80
C VAL A 91 -11.70 6.58 -10.96
N ALA A 92 -11.64 5.30 -11.33
CA ALA A 92 -10.37 4.61 -11.55
C ALA A 92 -9.51 5.34 -12.61
N ARG A 93 -10.13 5.86 -13.66
CA ARG A 93 -9.47 6.54 -14.80
C ARG A 93 -9.26 8.04 -14.62
N SER A 94 -9.75 8.65 -13.56
CA SER A 94 -9.73 10.11 -13.42
C SER A 94 -8.41 10.68 -12.90
N GLY A 95 -7.57 9.88 -12.25
CA GLY A 95 -6.40 10.38 -11.52
C GLY A 95 -6.74 11.25 -10.31
N THR A 96 -8.00 11.24 -9.86
CA THR A 96 -8.45 12.04 -8.72
C THR A 96 -7.74 11.62 -7.42
N PRO A 97 -7.36 12.56 -6.55
CA PRO A 97 -6.88 12.25 -5.21
C PRO A 97 -8.00 11.83 -4.24
N GLU A 98 -9.27 12.09 -4.61
CA GLU A 98 -10.42 11.82 -3.77
C GLU A 98 -10.70 10.31 -3.64
N PRO A 99 -11.32 9.83 -2.54
CA PRO A 99 -11.61 8.41 -2.33
C PRO A 99 -12.42 7.77 -3.47
N GLY A 100 -13.60 8.29 -3.75
CA GLY A 100 -14.46 7.92 -4.88
C GLY A 100 -14.91 6.46 -4.95
N PHE A 101 -14.82 5.69 -3.86
CA PHE A 101 -15.21 4.29 -3.85
C PHE A 101 -16.73 4.08 -3.71
N GLU A 102 -17.21 2.94 -4.20
CA GLU A 102 -18.59 2.46 -4.03
C GLU A 102 -18.78 1.70 -2.71
N VAL A 103 -17.81 0.87 -2.35
CA VAL A 103 -17.75 0.14 -1.09
C VAL A 103 -16.30 -0.24 -0.77
N GLU A 104 -15.96 -0.19 0.51
CA GLU A 104 -14.72 -0.73 1.06
C GLU A 104 -15.06 -1.90 2.00
N LEU A 105 -14.28 -2.97 1.93
CA LEU A 105 -14.42 -4.14 2.81
C LEU A 105 -13.05 -4.53 3.36
N ASN A 106 -12.95 -4.57 4.69
CA ASN A 106 -11.85 -5.19 5.41
C ASN A 106 -12.39 -6.41 6.15
N THR A 107 -11.78 -7.57 5.96
CA THR A 107 -12.25 -8.82 6.56
C THR A 107 -11.15 -9.87 6.61
N GLY A 108 -11.07 -10.67 7.67
CA GLY A 108 -10.08 -11.74 7.76
C GLY A 108 -10.02 -12.39 9.13
N ALA A 109 -9.36 -13.54 9.22
CA ALA A 109 -9.17 -14.23 10.51
C ALA A 109 -8.38 -13.39 11.53
N ARG A 110 -7.51 -12.49 11.04
CA ARG A 110 -6.67 -11.59 11.84
C ARG A 110 -6.85 -10.11 11.46
N MET A 111 -7.99 -9.81 10.86
CA MET A 111 -8.37 -8.46 10.45
C MET A 111 -9.83 -8.21 10.89
N PRO A 112 -10.10 -7.16 11.69
CA PRO A 112 -11.45 -6.81 12.08
C PRO A 112 -12.35 -6.58 10.86
N PHE A 113 -13.57 -7.10 10.91
CA PHE A 113 -14.56 -6.82 9.88
C PHE A 113 -14.93 -5.34 9.88
N ARG A 114 -14.87 -4.72 8.71
CA ARG A 114 -15.41 -3.38 8.46
C ARG A 114 -15.92 -3.30 7.03
N ALA A 115 -17.14 -2.80 6.86
CA ALA A 115 -17.69 -2.40 5.56
C ALA A 115 -18.02 -0.91 5.61
N THR A 116 -17.52 -0.15 4.63
CA THR A 116 -17.77 1.29 4.49
C THR A 116 -18.50 1.52 3.17
N TRP A 117 -19.66 2.15 3.23
CA TRP A 117 -20.58 2.26 2.10
C TRP A 117 -20.42 3.53 1.29
N ALA A 118 -19.80 4.55 1.88
CA ALA A 118 -19.43 5.80 1.23
C ALA A 118 -18.23 6.42 1.94
N ALA A 119 -17.47 7.25 1.25
CA ALA A 119 -16.29 7.92 1.82
C ALA A 119 -16.65 8.80 3.04
N VAL A 120 -17.84 9.39 3.04
CA VAL A 120 -18.35 10.21 4.14
C VAL A 120 -18.58 9.40 5.43
N ASP A 121 -18.79 8.10 5.33
CA ASP A 121 -18.98 7.22 6.50
C ASP A 121 -17.65 6.88 7.18
N ARG A 122 -16.53 7.21 6.57
CA ARG A 122 -15.23 6.94 7.13
C ARG A 122 -14.85 8.02 8.15
N PRO A 123 -14.41 7.65 9.36
CA PRO A 123 -13.95 8.63 10.33
C PRO A 123 -12.77 9.44 9.76
N ALA A 124 -12.78 10.76 9.93
CA ALA A 124 -11.72 11.64 9.42
C ALA A 124 -10.31 11.25 9.93
N ARG A 125 -10.24 10.66 11.14
CA ARG A 125 -9.00 10.16 11.74
C ARG A 125 -8.38 8.98 10.98
N ASP A 126 -9.15 8.25 10.16
CA ASP A 126 -8.66 7.05 9.46
C ASP A 126 -7.85 7.41 8.21
N GLY A 127 -7.87 8.69 7.81
CA GLY A 127 -7.22 9.17 6.58
C GLY A 127 -7.96 8.75 5.31
N LEU A 128 -8.03 9.65 4.34
CA LEU A 128 -8.64 9.37 3.03
C LEU A 128 -7.61 9.31 1.89
N PHE A 129 -6.35 9.59 2.20
CA PHE A 129 -5.24 9.62 1.25
C PHE A 129 -4.91 8.23 0.67
N TRP A 130 -5.25 7.15 1.37
CA TRP A 130 -4.97 5.78 0.96
C TRP A 130 -5.53 5.45 -0.42
N TYR A 131 -6.77 5.84 -0.70
CA TYR A 131 -7.46 5.48 -1.95
C TYR A 131 -6.77 6.05 -3.18
N GLY A 132 -6.29 7.29 -3.13
CA GLY A 132 -5.51 7.89 -4.21
C GLY A 132 -4.16 7.23 -4.37
N LEU A 133 -3.43 6.98 -3.26
CA LEU A 133 -2.13 6.30 -3.29
C LEU A 133 -2.25 4.86 -3.79
N ASP A 134 -3.28 4.12 -3.37
CA ASP A 134 -3.50 2.74 -3.81
C ASP A 134 -3.83 2.67 -5.30
N ARG A 135 -4.62 3.62 -5.84
CA ARG A 135 -4.84 3.71 -7.28
C ARG A 135 -3.56 4.03 -8.04
N SER A 136 -2.67 4.87 -7.50
CA SER A 136 -1.35 5.14 -8.09
C SER A 136 -0.46 3.88 -8.08
N ILE A 137 -0.49 3.09 -7.00
CA ILE A 137 0.20 1.78 -6.94
C ILE A 137 -0.41 0.82 -7.96
N LEU A 138 -1.73 0.75 -8.06
CA LEU A 138 -2.44 -0.08 -9.03
C LEU A 138 -2.07 0.30 -10.47
N HIS A 139 -2.02 1.59 -10.80
CA HIS A 139 -1.60 2.05 -12.12
C HIS A 139 -0.24 1.48 -12.54
N GLN A 140 0.75 1.50 -11.64
CA GLN A 140 2.11 1.04 -11.97
C GLN A 140 2.33 -0.46 -11.79
N CYS A 141 1.73 -1.06 -10.78
CA CYS A 141 2.08 -2.40 -10.29
C CYS A 141 0.87 -3.32 -10.12
N GLY A 142 -0.35 -2.89 -10.50
CA GLY A 142 -1.54 -3.70 -10.32
C GLY A 142 -1.47 -5.00 -11.13
N TYR A 143 -1.76 -6.12 -10.46
CA TYR A 143 -1.82 -7.43 -11.10
C TYR A 143 -3.26 -7.70 -11.57
N ALA A 144 -3.48 -7.75 -12.89
CA ALA A 144 -4.80 -7.95 -13.46
C ALA A 144 -5.28 -9.39 -13.26
N LEU A 145 -6.38 -9.55 -12.53
CA LEU A 145 -7.13 -10.80 -12.36
C LEU A 145 -8.23 -10.93 -13.42
N LEU A 146 -8.81 -9.78 -13.79
CA LEU A 146 -9.85 -9.64 -14.80
C LEU A 146 -9.74 -8.24 -15.43
N GLY A 147 -10.02 -8.13 -16.71
CA GLY A 147 -10.06 -6.86 -17.45
C GLY A 147 -8.74 -6.50 -18.13
N PRO A 148 -8.59 -5.24 -18.58
CA PRO A 148 -7.37 -4.78 -19.24
C PRO A 148 -6.18 -4.69 -18.27
N PRO A 149 -4.95 -4.46 -18.78
CA PRO A 149 -3.81 -4.14 -17.92
C PRO A 149 -4.12 -3.00 -16.95
N ALA A 150 -3.59 -3.08 -15.73
CA ALA A 150 -3.91 -2.11 -14.67
C ALA A 150 -3.57 -0.65 -15.06
N ALA A 151 -2.49 -0.43 -15.82
CA ALA A 151 -2.12 0.88 -16.34
C ALA A 151 -3.17 1.50 -17.29
N GLU A 152 -4.03 0.68 -17.90
CA GLU A 152 -5.14 1.15 -18.74
C GLU A 152 -6.43 1.37 -17.93
N ALA A 153 -6.56 0.65 -16.81
CA ALA A 153 -7.74 0.72 -15.96
C ALA A 153 -7.66 1.87 -14.93
N PHE A 154 -6.47 2.18 -14.45
CA PHE A 154 -6.23 3.24 -13.46
C PHE A 154 -5.37 4.35 -14.04
N ALA A 155 -5.70 5.60 -13.74
CA ALA A 155 -4.81 6.73 -14.00
C ALA A 155 -3.91 6.99 -12.78
N ASP A 156 -2.70 7.49 -13.05
CA ASP A 156 -1.81 7.94 -11.98
C ASP A 156 -2.24 9.33 -11.46
N LEU A 157 -1.76 9.67 -10.28
CA LEU A 157 -1.97 10.98 -9.67
C LEU A 157 -1.12 12.05 -10.36
N SER A 158 -1.60 13.30 -10.34
CA SER A 158 -0.73 14.43 -10.64
C SER A 158 0.44 14.51 -9.65
N PRO A 159 1.62 15.04 -10.04
CA PRO A 159 2.75 15.20 -9.11
C PRO A 159 2.37 16.00 -7.85
N ALA A 160 1.54 17.01 -7.98
CA ALA A 160 1.07 17.83 -6.86
C ALA A 160 0.17 17.05 -5.90
N ASP A 161 -0.79 16.27 -6.42
CA ASP A 161 -1.67 15.45 -5.60
C ASP A 161 -0.90 14.29 -4.94
N LEU A 162 -0.01 13.63 -5.68
CA LEU A 162 0.85 12.58 -5.13
C LEU A 162 1.62 13.10 -3.92
N ARG A 163 2.30 14.24 -4.07
CA ARG A 163 3.06 14.87 -2.99
C ARG A 163 2.19 15.20 -1.78
N ARG A 164 1.03 15.80 -2.00
CA ARG A 164 0.06 16.10 -0.94
C ARG A 164 -0.34 14.83 -0.20
N LEU A 165 -0.75 13.79 -0.91
CA LEU A 165 -1.19 12.54 -0.30
C LEU A 165 -0.06 11.80 0.44
N LEU A 166 1.17 11.81 -0.08
CA LEU A 166 2.35 11.25 0.62
C LEU A 166 2.63 12.01 1.92
N THR A 167 2.52 13.35 1.87
CA THR A 167 2.67 14.21 3.05
C THR A 167 1.59 13.91 4.09
N ASP A 168 0.34 13.77 3.68
CA ASP A 168 -0.78 13.47 4.56
C ASP A 168 -0.64 12.07 5.17
N ALA A 169 -0.19 11.08 4.40
CA ALA A 169 0.11 9.75 4.88
C ALA A 169 1.19 9.74 5.97
N LEU A 170 2.31 10.44 5.75
CA LEU A 170 3.40 10.54 6.73
C LEU A 170 2.95 11.27 8.00
N ARG A 171 2.19 12.35 7.89
CA ARG A 171 1.61 13.06 9.04
C ARG A 171 0.68 12.17 9.84
N TRP A 172 -0.16 11.38 9.16
CA TRP A 172 -1.06 10.45 9.80
C TRP A 172 -0.29 9.37 10.58
N TRP A 173 0.72 8.76 9.98
CA TRP A 173 1.58 7.79 10.65
C TRP A 173 2.27 8.39 11.88
N LEU A 174 2.78 9.62 11.76
CA LEU A 174 3.40 10.35 12.87
C LEU A 174 2.43 10.71 14.00
N ALA A 175 1.15 10.82 13.73
CA ALA A 175 0.12 11.09 14.73
C ALA A 175 -0.29 9.84 15.54
N LEU A 176 0.00 8.63 15.05
CA LEU A 176 -0.32 7.39 15.76
C LEU A 176 0.53 7.25 17.04
N PRO A 177 0.00 6.63 18.10
CA PRO A 177 0.80 6.30 19.29
C PRO A 177 2.01 5.42 18.91
N THR A 178 3.16 5.71 19.50
CA THR A 178 4.38 4.92 19.30
C THR A 178 4.87 4.42 20.66
N PRO A 179 5.28 3.15 20.79
CA PRO A 179 5.87 2.65 22.02
C PRO A 179 7.05 3.55 22.45
N PRO A 180 7.09 4.01 23.70
CA PRO A 180 8.20 4.79 24.21
C PRO A 180 9.42 3.89 24.48
N GLY A 181 10.62 4.51 24.51
CA GLY A 181 11.87 3.83 24.85
C GLY A 181 12.66 3.34 23.65
N ASP A 182 13.90 2.94 23.92
CA ASP A 182 14.90 2.59 22.91
C ASP A 182 14.91 1.10 22.56
N GLY A 183 13.97 0.34 23.12
CA GLY A 183 13.83 -1.09 22.82
C GLY A 183 13.10 -1.36 21.50
N PRO A 184 13.14 -2.64 21.03
CA PRO A 184 12.46 -3.05 19.82
C PRO A 184 10.96 -2.75 19.89
N ALA A 185 10.44 -2.08 18.86
CA ALA A 185 9.03 -1.69 18.77
C ALA A 185 8.35 -2.39 17.57
N PRO A 186 7.44 -3.36 17.82
CA PRO A 186 6.72 -4.05 16.73
C PRO A 186 6.03 -3.06 15.79
N GLY A 187 6.26 -3.19 14.48
CA GLY A 187 5.72 -2.31 13.45
C GLY A 187 6.62 -1.10 13.10
N ALA A 188 7.67 -0.81 13.88
CA ALA A 188 8.62 0.24 13.57
C ALA A 188 9.35 -0.01 12.24
N GLU A 189 9.64 -1.27 11.92
CA GLU A 189 10.19 -1.67 10.62
C GLU A 189 9.26 -1.32 9.47
N ASP A 190 7.96 -1.49 9.64
CA ASP A 190 6.98 -1.14 8.62
C ASP A 190 6.80 0.38 8.48
N ALA A 191 6.99 1.12 9.56
CA ALA A 191 6.98 2.58 9.56
C ALA A 191 8.20 3.15 8.80
N VAL A 192 9.40 2.63 9.06
CA VAL A 192 10.63 3.00 8.33
C VAL A 192 10.51 2.67 6.85
N LEU A 193 10.20 1.41 6.52
CA LEU A 193 10.16 0.97 5.13
C LEU A 193 8.97 1.55 4.35
N GLY A 194 7.88 1.90 5.02
CA GLY A 194 6.78 2.68 4.45
C GLY A 194 7.22 4.10 4.06
N ALA A 195 8.03 4.76 4.90
CA ALA A 195 8.63 6.05 4.58
C ALA A 195 9.64 5.93 3.44
N CYS A 196 10.48 4.88 3.40
CA CYS A 196 11.35 4.58 2.26
C CYS A 196 10.56 4.50 0.95
N ARG A 197 9.45 3.76 0.95
CA ARG A 197 8.59 3.62 -0.24
C ARG A 197 8.01 4.96 -0.70
N SER A 198 7.58 5.80 0.24
CA SER A 198 7.09 7.14 -0.06
C SER A 198 8.17 8.02 -0.69
N LEU A 199 9.38 7.97 -0.14
CA LEU A 199 10.52 8.76 -0.62
C LEU A 199 11.00 8.30 -2.00
N VAL A 200 11.09 6.99 -2.24
CA VAL A 200 11.42 6.42 -3.56
C VAL A 200 10.38 6.83 -4.61
N ARG A 201 9.08 6.72 -4.27
CA ARG A 201 8.04 7.18 -5.19
C ARG A 201 8.16 8.66 -5.50
N PHE A 202 8.47 9.48 -4.51
CA PHE A 202 8.65 10.91 -4.67
C PHE A 202 9.86 11.26 -5.55
N ARG A 203 11.04 10.66 -5.26
CA ARG A 203 12.29 10.96 -5.97
C ARG A 203 12.37 10.37 -7.37
N HIS A 204 11.90 9.13 -7.54
CA HIS A 204 12.12 8.33 -8.74
C HIS A 204 10.85 8.05 -9.55
N GLY A 205 9.69 8.44 -9.06
CA GLY A 205 8.42 8.20 -9.75
C GLY A 205 7.94 6.74 -9.78
N VAL A 206 8.58 5.83 -9.04
CA VAL A 206 8.30 4.40 -9.08
C VAL A 206 7.80 3.87 -7.73
N TRP A 207 6.81 2.98 -7.75
CA TRP A 207 6.41 2.22 -6.58
C TRP A 207 7.21 0.93 -6.48
N LEU A 208 7.83 0.70 -5.33
CA LEU A 208 8.57 -0.51 -5.00
C LEU A 208 7.94 -1.19 -3.77
N SER A 209 8.30 -2.46 -3.56
CA SER A 209 7.99 -3.10 -2.29
C SER A 209 8.69 -2.37 -1.13
N LYS A 210 8.22 -2.56 0.10
CA LYS A 210 8.86 -1.96 1.28
C LYS A 210 10.35 -2.29 1.37
N VAL A 211 10.72 -3.55 1.10
CA VAL A 211 12.11 -4.01 1.15
C VAL A 211 12.93 -3.43 0.00
N ASP A 212 12.40 -3.46 -1.21
CA ASP A 212 13.13 -2.95 -2.39
C ASP A 212 13.28 -1.43 -2.35
N ALA A 213 12.30 -0.72 -1.80
CA ALA A 213 12.41 0.72 -1.55
C ALA A 213 13.50 1.04 -0.52
N GLY A 214 13.62 0.24 0.56
CA GLY A 214 14.72 0.37 1.50
C GLY A 214 16.07 0.15 0.84
N ARG A 215 16.24 -0.94 0.09
CA ARG A 215 17.48 -1.22 -0.66
C ARG A 215 17.83 -0.11 -1.64
N ARG A 216 16.83 0.39 -2.37
CA ARG A 216 17.03 1.49 -3.31
C ARG A 216 17.59 2.74 -2.63
N LEU A 217 17.09 3.12 -1.44
CA LEU A 217 17.62 4.28 -0.72
C LEU A 217 19.05 4.08 -0.25
N ILE A 218 19.41 2.88 0.22
CA ILE A 218 20.78 2.53 0.59
C ILE A 218 21.70 2.67 -0.65
N ASP A 219 21.27 2.15 -1.80
CA ASP A 219 22.06 2.24 -3.03
C ASP A 219 22.21 3.68 -3.53
N ASP A 220 21.17 4.52 -3.39
CA ASP A 220 21.22 5.94 -3.74
C ASP A 220 22.18 6.75 -2.83
N GLY A 221 22.35 6.34 -1.57
CA GLY A 221 23.28 6.96 -0.63
C GLY A 221 24.75 6.57 -0.84
N ARG A 222 25.02 5.49 -1.58
CA ARG A 222 26.39 5.06 -1.89
C ARG A 222 26.97 5.89 -3.02
N PRO A 223 28.15 6.52 -2.84
CA PRO A 223 28.80 7.24 -3.93
C PRO A 223 29.10 6.26 -5.09
N ALA A 224 28.71 6.65 -6.32
CA ALA A 224 29.09 5.94 -7.52
C ALA A 224 30.62 5.90 -7.60
N GLU A 225 31.22 4.71 -7.39
CA GLU A 225 32.66 4.42 -7.41
C GLU A 225 33.51 5.36 -6.55
N ALA A 226 33.95 4.87 -5.41
CA ALA A 226 35.11 5.43 -4.73
C ALA A 226 36.37 5.26 -5.62
N THR A 227 36.59 6.18 -6.54
CA THR A 227 37.93 6.43 -7.04
C THR A 227 38.77 6.77 -5.82
N ALA A 228 39.84 6.03 -5.61
CA ALA A 228 40.75 6.05 -4.48
C ALA A 228 41.17 7.48 -4.08
N GLY A 229 40.47 8.06 -3.13
CA GLY A 229 40.76 9.38 -2.58
C GLY A 229 39.76 9.66 -1.47
N GLY A 230 40.14 9.35 -0.22
CA GLY A 230 39.34 9.36 0.99
C GLY A 230 38.48 10.60 1.18
N ALA A 231 37.23 10.53 0.73
CA ALA A 231 36.17 11.38 1.25
C ALA A 231 35.71 10.76 2.60
N ALA A 232 35.69 11.54 3.65
CA ALA A 232 35.15 11.12 4.94
C ALA A 232 33.68 10.68 4.74
N ALA A 233 33.34 9.46 5.22
CA ALA A 233 31.97 8.97 5.23
C ALA A 233 31.09 9.97 5.97
N ASP A 234 29.93 10.30 5.40
CA ASP A 234 28.92 11.12 6.07
C ASP A 234 28.28 10.29 7.20
N PRO A 235 28.55 10.61 8.48
CA PRO A 235 28.05 9.79 9.61
C PRO A 235 26.52 9.77 9.68
N THR A 236 25.82 10.69 9.02
CA THR A 236 24.35 10.70 8.98
C THR A 236 23.82 9.73 7.94
N GLY A 237 24.52 9.52 6.83
CA GLY A 237 24.21 8.51 5.83
C GLY A 237 24.33 7.09 6.40
N ASP A 238 25.45 6.80 7.07
CA ASP A 238 25.69 5.47 7.66
C ASP A 238 24.61 5.08 8.71
N ALA A 239 24.17 6.03 9.54
CA ALA A 239 23.13 5.77 10.55
C ALA A 239 21.74 5.51 9.92
N THR A 240 21.45 6.17 8.82
CA THR A 240 20.19 5.95 8.06
C THR A 240 20.20 4.58 7.39
N ASP A 241 21.30 4.21 6.76
CA ASP A 241 21.46 2.92 6.09
C ASP A 241 21.36 1.77 7.09
N ASP A 242 21.99 1.86 8.27
CA ASP A 242 21.87 0.88 9.36
C ASP A 242 20.42 0.72 9.82
N LEU A 243 19.68 1.81 9.99
CA LEU A 243 18.28 1.76 10.39
C LEU A 243 17.42 1.05 9.33
N VAL A 244 17.66 1.34 8.06
CA VAL A 244 16.92 0.71 6.95
C VAL A 244 17.27 -0.77 6.84
N GLU A 245 18.55 -1.15 6.96
CA GLU A 245 19.01 -2.56 6.94
C GLU A 245 18.40 -3.35 8.10
N ARG A 246 18.41 -2.81 9.31
CA ARG A 246 17.75 -3.43 10.48
C ARG A 246 16.24 -3.60 10.25
N SER A 247 15.60 -2.64 9.62
CA SER A 247 14.17 -2.70 9.28
C SER A 247 13.87 -3.79 8.24
N ILE A 248 14.77 -3.96 7.24
CA ILE A 248 14.68 -5.07 6.27
C ILE A 248 14.86 -6.42 6.96
N ALA A 249 15.86 -6.54 7.84
CA ALA A 249 16.11 -7.76 8.62
C ALA A 249 14.94 -8.12 9.54
N ALA A 250 14.30 -7.11 10.15
CA ALA A 250 13.12 -7.30 11.00
C ALA A 250 11.93 -7.91 10.23
N ARG A 251 11.74 -7.58 8.95
CA ARG A 251 10.74 -8.25 8.12
C ARG A 251 11.03 -9.73 7.86
N ALA A 252 12.28 -10.14 7.98
CA ALA A 252 12.72 -11.54 7.90
C ALA A 252 12.77 -12.24 9.28
N GLY A 253 12.30 -11.59 10.36
CA GLY A 253 12.22 -12.16 11.71
C GLY A 253 13.28 -11.65 12.67
N GLY A 254 14.12 -10.70 12.27
CA GLY A 254 15.05 -9.99 13.18
C GLY A 254 14.32 -9.03 14.14
N PRO A 255 15.02 -8.46 15.11
CA PRO A 255 14.43 -7.47 16.01
C PRO A 255 14.12 -6.16 15.25
N PRO A 256 12.92 -5.57 15.45
CA PRO A 256 12.60 -4.29 14.86
C PRO A 256 13.39 -3.14 15.50
N PRO A 257 13.55 -2.00 14.79
CA PRO A 257 14.09 -0.78 15.39
C PRO A 257 13.18 -0.24 16.49
N SER A 258 13.66 0.76 17.23
CA SER A 258 12.86 1.44 18.23
C SER A 258 11.82 2.38 17.61
N GLY A 259 10.77 2.68 18.36
CA GLY A 259 9.76 3.65 17.96
C GLY A 259 10.33 5.05 17.71
N PRO A 260 11.16 5.61 18.60
CA PRO A 260 11.80 6.91 18.38
C PRO A 260 12.65 7.00 17.12
N GLU A 261 13.47 5.96 16.80
CA GLU A 261 14.27 5.92 15.56
C GLU A 261 13.37 5.96 14.31
N ALA A 262 12.34 5.11 14.27
CA ALA A 262 11.40 5.09 13.16
C ALA A 262 10.70 6.45 12.94
N ARG A 263 10.33 7.12 14.03
CA ARG A 263 9.72 8.45 13.98
C ARG A 263 10.68 9.54 13.52
N ALA A 264 11.94 9.49 13.97
CA ALA A 264 12.94 10.45 13.51
C ALA A 264 13.12 10.35 12.00
N PHE A 265 13.24 9.15 11.47
CA PHE A 265 13.34 8.90 10.04
C PHE A 265 12.08 9.34 9.28
N GLN A 266 10.88 9.03 9.77
CA GLN A 266 9.64 9.49 9.14
C GLN A 266 9.54 11.03 9.08
N ARG A 267 10.00 11.75 10.13
CA ARG A 267 10.05 13.22 10.12
C ARG A 267 11.04 13.76 9.08
N GLN A 268 12.19 13.12 8.94
CA GLN A 268 13.17 13.48 7.93
C GLN A 268 12.59 13.33 6.52
N VAL A 269 11.97 12.19 6.21
CA VAL A 269 11.30 11.96 4.92
C VAL A 269 10.17 12.96 4.68
N LEU A 270 9.35 13.22 5.72
CA LEU A 270 8.28 14.23 5.62
C LEU A 270 8.84 15.62 5.30
N ALA A 271 9.92 16.02 5.97
CA ALA A 271 10.54 17.32 5.74
C ALA A 271 11.05 17.45 4.28
N GLU A 272 11.66 16.40 3.74
CA GLU A 272 12.13 16.39 2.35
C GLU A 272 10.98 16.49 1.35
N ILE A 273 9.97 15.63 1.46
CA ILE A 273 8.82 15.65 0.56
C ILE A 273 8.08 16.99 0.65
N ALA A 274 8.02 17.63 1.82
CA ALA A 274 7.35 18.91 2.02
C ALA A 274 8.15 20.11 1.51
N ALA A 275 9.48 20.07 1.55
CA ALA A 275 10.35 21.24 1.27
C ALA A 275 10.38 21.69 -0.19
N GLU A 276 10.19 20.82 -1.17
CA GLU A 276 10.22 21.17 -2.60
C GLU A 276 9.01 21.97 -3.12
N ALA A 277 8.19 22.59 -2.22
CA ALA A 277 7.02 23.41 -2.56
C ALA A 277 7.29 24.93 -2.56
N ALA A 278 8.53 25.34 -2.36
CA ALA A 278 8.90 26.76 -2.28
C ALA A 278 9.45 27.30 -3.61
#